data_8162cae426c38c759d7ffe109c904ed1
#
_entry.id   8162cae426c38c759d7ffe109c904ed1
#
_cell.length_a   1.000
_cell.length_b   1.000
_cell.length_c   1.000
_cell.angle_alpha   90.00
_cell.angle_beta   90.00
_cell.angle_gamma   90.00
#
_symmetry.space_group_name_H-M   'P 1'
#
loop_
_entity.id
_entity.type
_entity.pdbx_description
1 polymer ?
#
loop_
_entity_poly.entity_id
_entity_poly.type
_entity_poly.pdbx_seq_one_letter_code
_entity_poly.pdbx_strand_id
1 'polypeptide(L)'
;MDYRVILSENNRIMLERLSSVIRNTDTFELVARYQQAGDALGQGGVFKPNLVLLDIDAEGNQQMIPQFTQTFPGAAFLCISSHWNAEDAAHIVKAGASGHLLKPFGGEELLEAVHLFGKSGIALASDTLAFFSPKGKSGKTTLIANLALSLARKSGEKVGIIDADLQFGDMAVFFNLVPQSTIVEAVRDVKFLSPITLNTYFQTVTDRVQVLCGTKKPDYAELINIQSFTELVRMAQSLFRYVLIDL
;
A
#
# COMPACT_ATOMS: atom_id res chain seq x y z
N MET A 1 -9.38 19.31 -5.51
CA MET A 1 -7.99 19.79 -5.72
C MET A 1 -7.44 18.93 -6.82
N ASP A 2 -7.11 19.53 -7.93
CA ASP A 2 -6.61 18.78 -9.08
C ASP A 2 -5.12 18.49 -8.88
N TYR A 3 -4.72 17.25 -9.13
CA TYR A 3 -3.33 16.83 -9.03
C TYR A 3 -2.59 17.22 -10.32
N ARG A 4 -1.56 18.03 -10.20
CA ARG A 4 -0.65 18.42 -11.29
C ARG A 4 0.46 17.38 -11.39
N VAL A 5 0.35 16.50 -12.39
CA VAL A 5 1.13 15.27 -12.50
C VAL A 5 2.32 15.45 -13.43
N ILE A 6 3.51 15.09 -12.94
CA ILE A 6 4.67 14.77 -13.81
C ILE A 6 4.77 13.24 -13.89
N LEU A 7 4.88 12.73 -15.11
CA LEU A 7 5.11 11.31 -15.39
C LEU A 7 6.48 11.13 -16.04
N SER A 8 7.33 10.32 -15.41
CA SER A 8 8.58 9.84 -15.99
C SER A 8 8.52 8.33 -16.20
N GLU A 9 8.52 7.88 -17.45
CA GLU A 9 8.39 6.48 -17.84
C GLU A 9 9.25 6.17 -19.05
N ASN A 10 10.22 5.27 -18.89
CA ASN A 10 11.21 4.97 -19.92
C ASN A 10 10.65 4.25 -21.15
N ASN A 11 9.64 3.38 -20.93
CA ASN A 11 8.97 2.67 -22.00
C ASN A 11 7.98 3.59 -22.72
N ARG A 12 8.24 3.88 -24.01
CA ARG A 12 7.41 4.79 -24.82
C ARG A 12 5.94 4.37 -24.89
N ILE A 13 5.66 3.08 -25.04
CA ILE A 13 4.28 2.57 -25.16
C ILE A 13 3.56 2.76 -23.80
N MET A 14 4.24 2.44 -22.71
CA MET A 14 3.70 2.61 -21.37
C MET A 14 3.50 4.10 -21.04
N LEU A 15 4.45 4.96 -21.43
CA LEU A 15 4.33 6.42 -21.28
C LEU A 15 3.06 6.97 -21.94
N GLU A 16 2.77 6.55 -23.19
CA GLU A 16 1.55 6.97 -23.90
C GLU A 16 0.29 6.42 -23.20
N ARG A 17 0.31 5.15 -22.80
CA ARG A 17 -0.81 4.52 -22.10
C ARG A 17 -1.13 5.22 -20.78
N LEU A 18 -0.14 5.40 -19.92
CA LEU A 18 -0.32 6.07 -18.63
C LEU A 18 -0.68 7.55 -18.79
N SER A 19 -0.11 8.22 -19.79
CA SER A 19 -0.48 9.60 -20.14
C SER A 19 -1.98 9.70 -20.49
N SER A 20 -2.50 8.73 -21.24
CA SER A 20 -3.93 8.68 -21.58
C SER A 20 -4.79 8.44 -20.35
N VAL A 21 -4.40 7.53 -19.46
CA VAL A 21 -5.11 7.28 -18.20
C VAL A 21 -5.18 8.55 -17.35
N ILE A 22 -4.05 9.24 -17.17
CA ILE A 22 -4.00 10.47 -16.36
C ILE A 22 -4.88 11.57 -16.96
N ARG A 23 -4.84 11.76 -18.29
CA ARG A 23 -5.65 12.80 -18.97
C ARG A 23 -7.14 12.52 -18.99
N ASN A 24 -7.53 11.25 -18.95
CA ASN A 24 -8.94 10.83 -18.97
C ASN A 24 -9.57 10.75 -17.57
N THR A 25 -8.83 11.14 -16.53
CA THR A 25 -9.31 11.14 -15.14
C THR A 25 -9.38 12.59 -14.65
N ASP A 26 -10.58 13.11 -14.46
CA ASP A 26 -10.86 14.53 -14.19
C ASP A 26 -10.08 15.15 -13.02
N THR A 27 -9.61 14.32 -12.09
CA THR A 27 -8.87 14.75 -10.89
C THR A 27 -7.38 15.06 -11.18
N PHE A 28 -6.88 14.64 -12.35
CA PHE A 28 -5.47 14.76 -12.71
C PHE A 28 -5.24 15.67 -13.91
N GLU A 29 -4.27 16.56 -13.80
CA GLU A 29 -3.72 17.37 -14.90
C GLU A 29 -2.30 16.88 -15.23
N LEU A 30 -2.09 16.22 -16.37
CA LEU A 30 -0.75 15.84 -16.82
C LEU A 30 -0.02 17.10 -17.31
N VAL A 31 0.82 17.70 -16.45
CA VAL A 31 1.53 18.94 -16.75
C VAL A 31 2.83 18.73 -17.53
N ALA A 32 3.47 17.59 -17.34
CA ALA A 32 4.66 17.20 -18.14
C ALA A 32 4.84 15.68 -18.14
N ARG A 33 5.53 15.19 -19.19
CA ARG A 33 5.90 13.78 -19.33
C ARG A 33 7.30 13.66 -19.93
N TYR A 34 8.06 12.70 -19.42
CA TYR A 34 9.46 12.50 -19.80
C TYR A 34 9.75 11.02 -19.98
N GLN A 35 10.60 10.67 -20.96
CA GLN A 35 11.14 9.32 -21.08
C GLN A 35 12.36 9.08 -20.19
N GLN A 36 13.09 10.14 -19.86
CA GLN A 36 14.27 10.07 -19.03
C GLN A 36 14.03 10.78 -17.68
N ALA A 37 14.35 10.10 -16.59
CA ALA A 37 14.20 10.66 -15.26
C ALA A 37 15.06 11.92 -15.04
N GLY A 38 16.24 11.99 -15.67
CA GLY A 38 17.10 13.17 -15.61
C GLY A 38 16.47 14.42 -16.23
N ASP A 39 15.71 14.27 -17.32
CA ASP A 39 14.99 15.39 -17.94
C ASP A 39 13.87 15.91 -17.03
N ALA A 40 13.17 14.99 -16.33
CA ALA A 40 12.15 15.36 -15.37
C ALA A 40 12.73 16.17 -14.20
N LEU A 41 13.91 15.80 -13.71
CA LEU A 41 14.62 16.57 -12.68
C LEU A 41 15.06 17.95 -13.17
N GLY A 42 15.60 18.03 -14.39
CA GLY A 42 16.13 19.29 -14.92
C GLY A 42 15.07 20.30 -15.33
N GLN A 43 13.90 19.85 -15.79
CA GLN A 43 12.89 20.70 -16.42
C GLN A 43 11.55 20.72 -15.67
N GLY A 44 11.29 19.74 -14.83
CA GLY A 44 9.97 19.55 -14.20
C GLY A 44 9.58 20.64 -13.20
N GLY A 45 10.53 21.30 -12.56
CA GLY A 45 10.29 22.30 -11.50
C GLY A 45 9.41 23.48 -11.92
N VAL A 46 9.48 23.88 -13.21
CA VAL A 46 8.70 25.02 -13.74
C VAL A 46 7.19 24.74 -13.75
N PHE A 47 6.79 23.47 -13.76
CA PHE A 47 5.39 23.06 -13.81
C PHE A 47 4.73 23.00 -12.42
N LYS A 48 5.50 23.18 -11.33
CA LYS A 48 5.02 23.13 -9.94
C LYS A 48 4.10 21.92 -9.70
N PRO A 49 4.58 20.69 -9.92
CA PRO A 49 3.76 19.50 -9.70
C PRO A 49 3.46 19.31 -8.22
N ASN A 50 2.32 18.69 -7.93
CA ASN A 50 2.00 18.19 -6.59
C ASN A 50 1.88 16.65 -6.55
N LEU A 51 2.08 16.01 -7.72
CA LEU A 51 2.22 14.56 -7.87
C LEU A 51 3.32 14.25 -8.89
N VAL A 52 4.25 13.37 -8.51
CA VAL A 52 5.32 12.88 -9.40
C VAL A 52 5.22 11.36 -9.45
N LEU A 53 5.18 10.82 -10.67
CA LEU A 53 5.22 9.39 -10.96
C LEU A 53 6.56 9.07 -11.62
N LEU A 54 7.36 8.20 -11.00
CA LEU A 54 8.68 7.80 -11.50
C LEU A 54 8.72 6.31 -11.77
N ASP A 55 8.99 5.93 -13.02
CA ASP A 55 9.35 4.56 -13.38
C ASP A 55 10.66 4.14 -12.74
N ILE A 56 10.62 3.04 -11.98
CA ILE A 56 11.79 2.48 -11.29
C ILE A 56 12.25 1.15 -11.90
N ASP A 57 11.64 0.67 -12.98
CA ASP A 57 12.13 -0.50 -13.72
C ASP A 57 13.40 -0.18 -14.51
N ALA A 58 13.59 1.09 -14.87
CA ALA A 58 14.78 1.51 -15.57
C ALA A 58 15.99 1.60 -14.61
N GLU A 59 17.13 1.09 -15.10
CA GLU A 59 18.38 1.10 -14.36
C GLU A 59 18.78 2.53 -13.96
N GLY A 60 19.15 2.71 -12.70
CA GLY A 60 19.56 4.01 -12.15
C GLY A 60 18.42 4.88 -11.60
N ASN A 61 17.16 4.65 -11.95
CA ASN A 61 16.07 5.51 -11.53
C ASN A 61 15.80 5.41 -10.01
N GLN A 62 15.99 4.24 -9.40
CA GLN A 62 15.84 4.09 -7.94
C GLN A 62 16.83 4.98 -7.16
N GLN A 63 18.06 5.14 -7.66
CA GLN A 63 19.07 5.98 -7.02
C GLN A 63 18.74 7.48 -7.13
N MET A 64 17.87 7.86 -8.06
CA MET A 64 17.45 9.26 -8.24
C MET A 64 16.31 9.68 -7.30
N ILE A 65 15.66 8.76 -6.58
CA ILE A 65 14.54 9.06 -5.68
C ILE A 65 14.84 10.20 -4.71
N PRO A 66 15.98 10.25 -3.99
CA PRO A 66 16.29 11.37 -3.09
C PRO A 66 16.40 12.71 -3.81
N GLN A 67 16.86 12.73 -5.06
CA GLN A 67 16.95 13.96 -5.86
C GLN A 67 15.56 14.45 -6.26
N PHE A 68 14.64 13.54 -6.62
CA PHE A 68 13.24 13.88 -6.92
C PHE A 68 12.53 14.50 -5.73
N THR A 69 12.68 13.92 -4.55
CA THR A 69 12.06 14.45 -3.32
C THR A 69 12.61 15.82 -2.92
N GLN A 70 13.88 16.10 -3.20
CA GLN A 70 14.49 17.41 -2.98
C GLN A 70 14.05 18.45 -4.04
N THR A 71 13.91 18.02 -5.29
CA THR A 71 13.55 18.92 -6.42
C THR A 71 12.07 19.32 -6.37
N PHE A 72 11.19 18.43 -5.87
CA PHE A 72 9.75 18.65 -5.81
C PHE A 72 9.24 18.61 -4.35
N PRO A 73 9.66 19.54 -3.49
CA PRO A 73 9.28 19.53 -2.09
C PRO A 73 7.77 19.74 -1.96
N GLY A 74 7.12 18.88 -1.20
CA GLY A 74 5.66 18.92 -0.97
C GLY A 74 4.81 18.24 -2.06
N ALA A 75 5.41 17.72 -3.13
CA ALA A 75 4.71 16.84 -4.05
C ALA A 75 4.58 15.41 -3.47
N ALA A 76 3.43 14.77 -3.68
CA ALA A 76 3.33 13.32 -3.50
C ALA A 76 4.22 12.64 -4.55
N PHE A 77 5.03 11.68 -4.10
CA PHE A 77 6.00 11.01 -4.96
C PHE A 77 5.74 9.51 -4.99
N LEU A 78 5.24 9.01 -6.11
CA LEU A 78 4.95 7.60 -6.30
C LEU A 78 5.95 6.97 -7.28
N CYS A 79 6.57 5.88 -6.86
CA CYS A 79 7.31 5.01 -7.74
C CYS A 79 6.36 4.10 -8.48
N ILE A 80 6.61 3.86 -9.76
CA ILE A 80 5.84 2.93 -10.59
C ILE A 80 6.76 1.85 -11.16
N SER A 81 6.30 0.59 -11.17
CA SER A 81 7.05 -0.53 -11.75
C SER A 81 6.15 -1.61 -12.31
N SER A 82 6.72 -2.51 -13.09
CA SER A 82 6.02 -3.68 -13.65
C SER A 82 5.95 -4.86 -12.69
N HIS A 83 6.75 -4.84 -11.61
CA HIS A 83 6.87 -5.92 -10.66
C HIS A 83 6.81 -5.38 -9.22
N TRP A 84 6.20 -6.16 -8.35
CA TRP A 84 6.24 -5.91 -6.91
C TRP A 84 7.35 -6.73 -6.26
N ASN A 85 8.21 -6.05 -5.49
CA ASN A 85 9.17 -6.67 -4.61
C ASN A 85 9.14 -5.94 -3.26
N ALA A 86 8.94 -6.68 -2.17
CA ALA A 86 8.82 -6.10 -0.84
C ALA A 86 10.12 -5.41 -0.36
N GLU A 87 11.29 -5.91 -0.79
CA GLU A 87 12.58 -5.29 -0.45
C GLU A 87 12.75 -3.97 -1.18
N ASP A 88 12.41 -3.92 -2.47
CA ASP A 88 12.43 -2.70 -3.27
C ASP A 88 11.44 -1.67 -2.70
N ALA A 89 10.23 -2.10 -2.35
CA ALA A 89 9.23 -1.22 -1.75
C ALA A 89 9.71 -0.57 -0.45
N ALA A 90 10.34 -1.34 0.45
CA ALA A 90 10.91 -0.80 1.68
C ALA A 90 12.07 0.17 1.37
N HIS A 91 12.87 -0.12 0.33
CA HIS A 91 14.00 0.71 -0.07
C HIS A 91 13.57 2.05 -0.66
N ILE A 92 12.61 2.05 -1.61
CA ILE A 92 12.10 3.28 -2.24
C ILE A 92 11.43 4.21 -1.24
N VAL A 93 10.69 3.65 -0.30
CA VAL A 93 10.05 4.40 0.78
C VAL A 93 11.11 5.02 1.70
N LYS A 94 12.14 4.27 2.10
CA LYS A 94 13.27 4.78 2.88
C LYS A 94 14.05 5.86 2.13
N ALA A 95 14.08 5.79 0.79
CA ALA A 95 14.69 6.80 -0.06
C ALA A 95 13.84 8.08 -0.21
N GLY A 96 12.58 8.09 0.27
CA GLY A 96 11.70 9.25 0.32
C GLY A 96 10.47 9.19 -0.58
N ALA A 97 10.20 8.05 -1.25
CA ALA A 97 8.96 7.89 -1.99
C ALA A 97 7.76 7.82 -1.04
N SER A 98 6.64 8.42 -1.43
CA SER A 98 5.36 8.34 -0.70
C SER A 98 4.72 6.95 -0.82
N GLY A 99 4.99 6.23 -1.91
CA GLY A 99 4.42 4.90 -2.16
C GLY A 99 4.86 4.31 -3.49
N HIS A 100 4.28 3.16 -3.80
CA HIS A 100 4.58 2.39 -5.00
C HIS A 100 3.28 1.91 -5.67
N LEU A 101 3.22 1.96 -6.99
CA LEU A 101 2.08 1.53 -7.80
C LEU A 101 2.54 0.62 -8.95
N LEU A 102 1.86 -0.50 -9.14
CA LEU A 102 2.16 -1.41 -10.24
C LEU A 102 1.59 -0.91 -11.59
N LYS A 103 2.39 -1.04 -12.64
CA LYS A 103 1.98 -0.78 -14.03
C LYS A 103 1.42 -2.06 -14.68
N PRO A 104 0.44 -1.97 -15.55
CA PRO A 104 -0.38 -0.82 -15.86
C PRO A 104 -1.47 -0.59 -14.81
N PHE A 105 -1.84 0.66 -14.57
CA PHE A 105 -2.90 1.04 -13.64
C PHE A 105 -3.97 1.88 -14.33
N GLY A 106 -5.17 1.91 -13.74
CA GLY A 106 -6.28 2.78 -14.13
C GLY A 106 -6.32 4.09 -13.35
N GLY A 107 -7.24 5.00 -13.74
CA GLY A 107 -7.41 6.29 -13.06
C GLY A 107 -7.89 6.15 -11.61
N GLU A 108 -8.78 5.20 -11.34
CA GLU A 108 -9.27 4.92 -9.98
C GLU A 108 -8.15 4.39 -9.08
N GLU A 109 -7.33 3.46 -9.58
CA GLU A 109 -6.19 2.93 -8.84
C GLU A 109 -5.15 4.01 -8.51
N LEU A 110 -4.89 4.92 -9.46
CA LEU A 110 -4.00 6.06 -9.24
C LEU A 110 -4.58 7.00 -8.18
N LEU A 111 -5.89 7.29 -8.24
CA LEU A 111 -6.56 8.16 -7.28
C LEU A 111 -6.52 7.55 -5.87
N GLU A 112 -6.78 6.24 -5.76
CA GLU A 112 -6.69 5.53 -4.50
C GLU A 112 -5.25 5.54 -3.95
N ALA A 113 -4.25 5.29 -4.79
CA ALA A 113 -2.84 5.37 -4.42
C ALA A 113 -2.47 6.76 -3.88
N VAL A 114 -2.90 7.82 -4.56
CA VAL A 114 -2.61 9.19 -4.11
C VAL A 114 -3.34 9.51 -2.80
N HIS A 115 -4.56 9.02 -2.60
CA HIS A 115 -5.28 9.19 -1.33
C HIS A 115 -4.63 8.43 -0.18
N LEU A 116 -4.12 7.22 -0.44
CA LEU A 116 -3.43 6.40 0.56
C LEU A 116 -2.07 6.98 0.94
N PHE A 117 -1.30 7.41 -0.05
CA PHE A 117 0.11 7.81 0.13
C PHE A 117 0.30 9.33 0.10
N GLY A 118 -0.58 10.09 -0.55
CA GLY A 118 -0.45 11.54 -0.73
C GLY A 118 -0.70 12.37 0.53
N LYS A 119 -1.38 11.82 1.54
CA LYS A 119 -1.55 12.46 2.86
C LYS A 119 -0.44 12.13 3.86
N SER A 120 0.38 11.16 3.51
CA SER A 120 1.49 10.71 4.34
C SER A 120 2.78 11.06 3.61
N GLY A 121 3.19 12.31 3.67
CA GLY A 121 4.51 12.77 3.18
C GLY A 121 5.70 12.17 3.95
N ILE A 122 5.49 11.03 4.60
CA ILE A 122 6.47 10.17 5.23
C ILE A 122 5.88 8.77 5.10
N ALA A 123 6.63 7.82 4.57
CA ALA A 123 6.34 6.42 4.86
C ALA A 123 6.36 6.28 6.37
N LEU A 124 5.19 6.23 6.95
CA LEU A 124 5.06 6.02 8.38
C LEU A 124 5.72 4.68 8.66
N ALA A 125 6.74 4.70 9.51
CA ALA A 125 7.26 3.48 10.06
C ALA A 125 6.06 2.75 10.67
N SER A 126 5.60 1.70 10.01
CA SER A 126 4.46 0.91 10.50
C SER A 126 4.89 0.20 11.78
N ASP A 127 4.15 0.38 12.84
CA ASP A 127 4.33 -0.39 14.05
C ASP A 127 3.53 -1.68 13.95
N THR A 128 4.23 -2.81 13.96
CA THR A 128 3.61 -4.13 13.91
C THR A 128 3.68 -4.78 15.29
N LEU A 129 2.51 -5.18 15.80
CA LEU A 129 2.37 -5.87 17.07
C LEU A 129 1.72 -7.24 16.84
N ALA A 130 2.43 -8.30 17.22
CA ALA A 130 1.90 -9.65 17.20
C ALA A 130 1.49 -10.08 18.62
N PHE A 131 0.31 -10.67 18.73
CA PHE A 131 -0.27 -11.12 19.97
C PHE A 131 -0.35 -12.64 19.97
N PHE A 132 0.31 -13.24 20.92
CA PHE A 132 0.34 -14.69 21.09
C PHE A 132 -0.05 -15.08 22.50
N SER A 133 -0.80 -16.15 22.64
CA SER A 133 -1.04 -16.78 23.93
C SER A 133 -1.10 -18.30 23.76
N PRO A 134 -0.36 -19.07 24.57
CA PRO A 134 -0.42 -20.52 24.54
C PRO A 134 -1.74 -21.09 25.08
N LYS A 135 -2.57 -20.24 25.69
CA LYS A 135 -3.87 -20.62 26.26
C LYS A 135 -4.99 -20.00 25.42
N GLY A 136 -5.82 -20.83 24.86
CA GLY A 136 -7.09 -20.40 24.24
C GLY A 136 -8.00 -19.65 25.24
N LYS A 137 -8.90 -18.81 24.72
CA LYS A 137 -9.84 -18.00 25.52
C LYS A 137 -9.17 -17.03 26.50
N SER A 138 -7.96 -16.57 26.18
CA SER A 138 -7.20 -15.60 26.97
C SER A 138 -7.66 -14.15 26.79
N GLY A 139 -8.58 -13.90 25.85
CA GLY A 139 -9.07 -12.56 25.51
C GLY A 139 -8.20 -11.83 24.49
N LYS A 140 -7.26 -12.49 23.78
CA LYS A 140 -6.42 -11.87 22.72
C LYS A 140 -7.25 -11.08 21.72
N THR A 141 -8.18 -11.74 21.02
CA THR A 141 -9.04 -11.14 19.99
C THR A 141 -9.79 -9.92 20.53
N THR A 142 -10.35 -10.00 21.74
CA THR A 142 -11.02 -8.86 22.41
C THR A 142 -10.04 -7.72 22.67
N LEU A 143 -8.83 -8.03 23.15
CA LEU A 143 -7.79 -7.01 23.38
C LEU A 143 -7.39 -6.32 22.09
N ILE A 144 -7.09 -7.09 21.03
CA ILE A 144 -6.65 -6.57 19.73
C ILE A 144 -7.71 -5.68 19.10
N ALA A 145 -8.96 -6.12 19.10
CA ALA A 145 -10.08 -5.37 18.54
C ALA A 145 -10.25 -4.00 19.26
N ASN A 146 -10.23 -3.98 20.57
CA ASN A 146 -10.34 -2.74 21.34
C ASN A 146 -9.10 -1.86 21.22
N LEU A 147 -7.91 -2.45 21.14
CA LEU A 147 -6.65 -1.73 20.92
C LEU A 147 -6.66 -1.04 19.56
N ALA A 148 -7.08 -1.75 18.49
CA ALA A 148 -7.18 -1.20 17.15
C ALA A 148 -8.10 0.04 17.10
N LEU A 149 -9.30 -0.08 17.68
CA LEU A 149 -10.25 1.04 17.76
C LEU A 149 -9.69 2.22 18.56
N SER A 150 -8.98 1.92 19.65
CA SER A 150 -8.38 2.94 20.52
C SER A 150 -7.21 3.64 19.86
N LEU A 151 -6.33 2.90 19.17
CA LEU A 151 -5.21 3.45 18.39
C LEU A 151 -5.75 4.36 17.28
N ALA A 152 -6.69 3.87 16.48
CA ALA A 152 -7.28 4.65 15.39
C ALA A 152 -7.90 5.96 15.90
N ARG A 153 -8.61 5.92 17.04
CA ARG A 153 -9.24 7.10 17.66
C ARG A 153 -8.21 8.11 18.19
N LYS A 154 -7.17 7.61 18.86
CA LYS A 154 -6.16 8.48 19.50
C LYS A 154 -5.18 9.09 18.52
N SER A 155 -4.68 8.29 17.58
CA SER A 155 -3.67 8.72 16.62
C SER A 155 -4.26 9.41 15.39
N GLY A 156 -5.50 9.11 15.04
CA GLY A 156 -6.10 9.53 13.78
C GLY A 156 -5.60 8.72 12.57
N GLU A 157 -4.81 7.67 12.80
CA GLU A 157 -4.13 6.89 11.78
C GLU A 157 -4.88 5.61 11.40
N LYS A 158 -4.54 5.01 10.26
CA LYS A 158 -5.10 3.73 9.83
C LYS A 158 -4.48 2.57 10.60
N VAL A 159 -5.33 1.63 10.99
CA VAL A 159 -4.99 0.39 11.70
C VAL A 159 -5.49 -0.81 10.90
N GLY A 160 -4.58 -1.71 10.56
CA GLY A 160 -4.90 -3.02 9.97
C GLY A 160 -4.82 -4.11 11.01
N ILE A 161 -5.82 -4.98 11.07
CA ILE A 161 -5.79 -6.21 11.85
C ILE A 161 -5.61 -7.37 10.89
N ILE A 162 -4.71 -8.29 11.19
CA ILE A 162 -4.54 -9.56 10.48
C ILE A 162 -4.91 -10.68 11.45
N ASP A 163 -6.02 -11.35 11.19
CA ASP A 163 -6.44 -12.54 11.93
C ASP A 163 -5.68 -13.75 11.39
N ALA A 164 -4.59 -14.07 12.06
CA ALA A 164 -3.73 -15.20 11.77
C ALA A 164 -3.91 -16.38 12.72
N ASP A 165 -4.98 -16.39 13.53
CA ASP A 165 -5.47 -17.59 14.19
C ASP A 165 -6.12 -18.50 13.15
N LEU A 166 -5.28 -19.35 12.55
CA LEU A 166 -5.65 -20.16 11.37
C LEU A 166 -6.60 -21.33 11.72
N GLN A 167 -6.87 -21.57 12.99
CA GLN A 167 -7.75 -22.65 13.43
C GLN A 167 -9.10 -22.14 13.94
N PHE A 168 -9.10 -21.03 14.65
CA PHE A 168 -10.26 -20.53 15.37
C PHE A 168 -10.37 -18.99 15.30
N GLY A 169 -10.00 -18.40 14.14
CA GLY A 169 -10.06 -16.95 13.95
C GLY A 169 -11.48 -16.40 14.10
N ASP A 170 -11.69 -15.58 15.11
CA ASP A 170 -13.01 -15.06 15.51
C ASP A 170 -13.17 -13.55 15.22
N MET A 171 -12.19 -12.88 14.57
CA MET A 171 -12.27 -11.44 14.29
C MET A 171 -13.49 -11.08 13.44
N ALA A 172 -13.84 -11.91 12.45
CA ALA A 172 -15.03 -11.71 11.64
C ALA A 172 -16.31 -11.72 12.48
N VAL A 173 -16.41 -12.68 13.42
CA VAL A 173 -17.55 -12.77 14.33
C VAL A 173 -17.57 -11.59 15.30
N PHE A 174 -16.41 -11.21 15.83
CA PHE A 174 -16.28 -10.11 16.79
C PHE A 174 -16.78 -8.78 16.21
N PHE A 175 -16.48 -8.51 14.96
CA PHE A 175 -16.89 -7.29 14.27
C PHE A 175 -18.17 -7.44 13.44
N ASN A 176 -18.87 -8.58 13.54
CA ASN A 176 -20.08 -8.89 12.76
C ASN A 176 -19.86 -8.72 11.25
N LEU A 177 -18.73 -9.21 10.74
CA LEU A 177 -18.34 -9.15 9.34
C LEU A 177 -18.71 -10.45 8.60
N VAL A 178 -19.03 -10.32 7.33
CA VAL A 178 -19.18 -11.45 6.40
C VAL A 178 -18.08 -11.35 5.35
N PRO A 179 -16.88 -11.92 5.62
CA PRO A 179 -15.73 -11.74 4.72
C PRO A 179 -15.97 -12.40 3.38
N GLN A 180 -15.75 -11.66 2.30
CA GLN A 180 -15.77 -12.18 0.93
C GLN A 180 -14.44 -12.89 0.60
N SER A 181 -13.34 -12.39 1.15
CA SER A 181 -11.98 -12.94 1.07
C SER A 181 -11.38 -13.05 2.47
N THR A 182 -10.43 -13.96 2.62
CA THR A 182 -9.73 -14.26 3.87
C THR A 182 -8.22 -14.17 3.68
N ILE A 183 -7.48 -14.38 4.74
CA ILE A 183 -6.02 -14.46 4.71
C ILE A 183 -5.52 -15.54 3.73
N VAL A 184 -6.29 -16.60 3.50
CA VAL A 184 -5.91 -17.71 2.59
C VAL A 184 -5.81 -17.22 1.16
N GLU A 185 -6.84 -16.52 0.68
CA GLU A 185 -6.85 -15.96 -0.66
C GLU A 185 -5.75 -14.90 -0.79
N ALA A 186 -5.60 -14.02 0.20
CA ALA A 186 -4.58 -12.98 0.20
C ALA A 186 -3.15 -13.57 0.14
N VAL A 187 -2.86 -14.62 0.92
CA VAL A 187 -1.54 -15.30 0.91
C VAL A 187 -1.29 -16.05 -0.40
N ARG A 188 -2.33 -16.71 -0.94
CA ARG A 188 -2.23 -17.41 -2.23
C ARG A 188 -1.88 -16.44 -3.36
N ASP A 189 -2.50 -15.29 -3.37
CA ASP A 189 -2.42 -14.33 -4.46
C ASP A 189 -1.29 -13.30 -4.24
N VAL A 190 -0.59 -13.31 -3.09
CA VAL A 190 0.35 -12.27 -2.63
C VAL A 190 1.40 -11.86 -3.66
N LYS A 191 1.91 -12.82 -4.46
CA LYS A 191 2.91 -12.55 -5.50
C LYS A 191 2.39 -11.68 -6.66
N PHE A 192 1.07 -11.58 -6.79
CA PHE A 192 0.39 -10.80 -7.84
C PHE A 192 -0.27 -9.55 -7.30
N LEU A 193 -0.22 -9.34 -5.96
CA LEU A 193 -0.83 -8.19 -5.33
C LEU A 193 0.15 -7.01 -5.27
N SER A 194 -0.41 -5.83 -5.37
CA SER A 194 0.18 -4.58 -4.87
C SER A 194 -0.44 -4.25 -3.52
N PRO A 195 0.12 -3.30 -2.75
CA PRO A 195 -0.54 -2.82 -1.54
C PRO A 195 -2.00 -2.38 -1.76
N ILE A 196 -2.28 -1.72 -2.88
CA ILE A 196 -3.63 -1.25 -3.21
C ILE A 196 -4.57 -2.42 -3.42
N THR A 197 -4.17 -3.41 -4.23
CA THR A 197 -4.98 -4.62 -4.43
C THR A 197 -5.08 -5.45 -3.16
N LEU A 198 -4.04 -5.52 -2.33
CA LEU A 198 -4.13 -6.16 -1.01
C LEU A 198 -5.18 -5.49 -0.13
N ASN A 199 -5.33 -4.16 -0.20
CA ASN A 199 -6.33 -3.43 0.60
C ASN A 199 -7.76 -3.93 0.33
N THR A 200 -8.06 -4.45 -0.85
CA THR A 200 -9.39 -4.99 -1.19
C THR A 200 -9.73 -6.29 -0.46
N TYR A 201 -8.73 -6.99 0.09
CA TYR A 201 -8.94 -8.19 0.91
C TYR A 201 -9.30 -7.85 2.36
N PHE A 202 -9.00 -6.63 2.79
CA PHE A 202 -9.35 -6.15 4.11
C PHE A 202 -10.82 -5.72 4.17
N GLN A 203 -11.53 -6.15 5.21
CA GLN A 203 -12.90 -5.74 5.49
C GLN A 203 -12.91 -4.48 6.35
N THR A 204 -13.73 -3.50 5.99
CA THR A 204 -13.84 -2.24 6.73
C THR A 204 -14.65 -2.43 8.01
N VAL A 205 -14.07 -2.08 9.15
CA VAL A 205 -14.75 -2.01 10.46
C VAL A 205 -15.20 -0.57 10.74
N THR A 206 -14.27 0.37 10.54
CA THR A 206 -14.54 1.82 10.59
C THR A 206 -13.76 2.50 9.46
N ASP A 207 -13.91 3.81 9.30
CA ASP A 207 -13.13 4.62 8.35
C ASP A 207 -11.59 4.48 8.51
N ARG A 208 -11.13 3.99 9.66
CA ARG A 208 -9.69 3.87 9.99
C ARG A 208 -9.26 2.50 10.48
N VAL A 209 -10.18 1.56 10.68
CA VAL A 209 -9.87 0.20 11.10
C VAL A 209 -10.36 -0.79 10.06
N GLN A 210 -9.45 -1.63 9.58
CA GLN A 210 -9.74 -2.68 8.62
C GLN A 210 -9.20 -4.02 9.12
N VAL A 211 -9.83 -5.11 8.72
CA VAL A 211 -9.49 -6.48 9.16
C VAL A 211 -9.32 -7.39 7.98
N LEU A 212 -8.19 -8.05 7.88
CA LEU A 212 -8.01 -9.24 7.06
C LEU A 212 -8.44 -10.43 7.89
N CYS A 213 -9.58 -11.00 7.55
CA CYS A 213 -10.21 -12.07 8.33
C CYS A 213 -9.46 -13.39 8.21
N GLY A 214 -9.48 -14.17 9.26
CA GLY A 214 -8.96 -15.53 9.33
C GLY A 214 -9.65 -16.51 8.38
N THR A 215 -9.22 -17.75 8.38
CA THR A 215 -9.76 -18.79 7.50
C THR A 215 -11.19 -19.18 7.88
N LYS A 216 -11.99 -19.56 6.89
CA LYS A 216 -13.34 -20.10 7.12
C LYS A 216 -13.31 -21.56 7.56
N LYS A 217 -12.23 -22.27 7.32
CA LYS A 217 -12.04 -23.70 7.64
C LYS A 217 -10.60 -23.95 8.09
N PRO A 218 -10.38 -24.69 9.18
CA PRO A 218 -9.05 -25.02 9.69
C PRO A 218 -8.14 -25.70 8.66
N ASP A 219 -8.70 -26.52 7.77
CA ASP A 219 -7.94 -27.26 6.74
C ASP A 219 -7.17 -26.31 5.79
N TYR A 220 -7.61 -25.07 5.66
CA TYR A 220 -6.94 -24.08 4.81
C TYR A 220 -5.69 -23.48 5.45
N ALA A 221 -5.45 -23.71 6.75
CA ALA A 221 -4.23 -23.28 7.42
C ALA A 221 -2.95 -23.82 6.75
N GLU A 222 -3.00 -25.05 6.24
CA GLU A 222 -1.88 -25.70 5.56
C GLU A 222 -1.47 -25.02 4.24
N LEU A 223 -2.33 -24.20 3.66
CA LEU A 223 -2.06 -23.44 2.45
C LEU A 223 -1.22 -22.19 2.69
N ILE A 224 -1.06 -21.78 3.95
CA ILE A 224 -0.34 -20.58 4.34
C ILE A 224 1.13 -20.92 4.61
N ASN A 225 2.01 -20.54 3.70
CA ASN A 225 3.44 -20.67 3.93
C ASN A 225 4.04 -19.38 4.53
N ILE A 226 5.13 -19.54 5.29
CA ILE A 226 5.78 -18.45 6.04
C ILE A 226 6.25 -17.32 5.11
N GLN A 227 6.78 -17.64 3.94
CA GLN A 227 7.31 -16.63 3.02
C GLN A 227 6.20 -15.71 2.50
N SER A 228 5.11 -16.30 2.00
CA SER A 228 3.96 -15.54 1.51
C SER A 228 3.26 -14.74 2.62
N PHE A 229 3.18 -15.30 3.84
CA PHE A 229 2.65 -14.57 5.00
C PHE A 229 3.53 -13.38 5.37
N THR A 230 4.86 -13.55 5.37
CA THR A 230 5.80 -12.46 5.65
C THR A 230 5.67 -11.34 4.62
N GLU A 231 5.54 -11.69 3.34
CA GLU A 231 5.35 -10.73 2.25
C GLU A 231 4.02 -9.97 2.39
N LEU A 232 2.94 -10.68 2.74
CA LEU A 232 1.64 -10.06 3.03
C LEU A 232 1.74 -9.06 4.19
N VAL A 233 2.41 -9.40 5.29
CA VAL A 233 2.62 -8.48 6.42
C VAL A 233 3.40 -7.26 5.99
N ARG A 234 4.48 -7.41 5.19
CA ARG A 234 5.26 -6.28 4.65
C ARG A 234 4.42 -5.36 3.76
N MET A 235 3.53 -5.92 2.93
CA MET A 235 2.59 -5.10 2.16
C MET A 235 1.60 -4.37 3.06
N ALA A 236 1.06 -5.05 4.08
CA ALA A 236 0.13 -4.42 5.03
C ALA A 236 0.79 -3.26 5.79
N GLN A 237 2.09 -3.35 6.09
CA GLN A 237 2.87 -2.27 6.69
C GLN A 237 2.91 -0.99 5.84
N SER A 238 2.77 -1.09 4.53
CA SER A 238 2.68 0.09 3.66
C SER A 238 1.29 0.72 3.61
N LEU A 239 0.25 0.01 4.06
CA LEU A 239 -1.14 0.48 4.07
C LEU A 239 -1.56 1.09 5.40
N PHE A 240 -0.99 0.59 6.50
CA PHE A 240 -1.44 0.89 7.86
C PHE A 240 -0.29 1.43 8.71
N ARG A 241 -0.59 2.44 9.51
CA ARG A 241 0.34 2.96 10.55
C ARG A 241 0.57 1.92 11.65
N TYR A 242 -0.46 1.16 11.98
CA TYR A 242 -0.40 0.06 12.94
C TYR A 242 -0.92 -1.22 12.31
N VAL A 243 -0.13 -2.28 12.39
CA VAL A 243 -0.54 -3.64 11.99
C VAL A 243 -0.61 -4.50 13.23
N LEU A 244 -1.79 -4.99 13.57
CA LEU A 244 -2.01 -5.87 14.71
C LEU A 244 -2.26 -7.29 14.20
N ILE A 245 -1.50 -8.26 14.70
CA ILE A 245 -1.57 -9.66 14.25
C ILE A 245 -2.06 -10.51 15.40
N ASP A 246 -3.21 -11.19 15.24
CA ASP A 246 -3.75 -12.20 16.17
C ASP A 246 -3.22 -13.57 15.79
N LEU A 247 -2.42 -14.22 16.69
CA LEU A 247 -1.75 -15.50 16.48
C LEU A 247 -2.31 -16.59 17.40
#